data_a196df3248900327a45f192d99f8baac
#
_entry.id   a196df3248900327a45f192d99f8baac
#
_cell.length_a   1.000
_cell.length_b   1.000
_cell.length_c   1.000
_cell.angle_alpha   90.00
_cell.angle_beta   90.00
_cell.angle_gamma   90.00
#
_symmetry.space_group_name_H-M   'P 1'
#
loop_
_entity.id
_entity.type
_entity.pdbx_description
1 polymer ?
#
loop_
_entity_poly.entity_id
_entity_poly.type
_entity_poly.pdbx_seq_one_letter_code
_entity_poly.pdbx_strand_id
1 'polypeptide(L)'
;MKKLIAAASAALVGVVLPLDRVAAQPSAAEDSQTILTVDHFVANESVVPAMAGQTVQLYVRERVKPATVLRGMPRDDRVVLFVHGAGTPAEVAFDVPYSDYSWMAYLAAADFDVFAMDMTGYGRSTRPSVMQETCNLSAEQQTALGRASCKATHPSQLTTIASDWDDIDAVIAYIREIRDVPSVSLIGWSLGGPRAAGYASRNPDKVAKLVLLAPAYNREFGQQPPTPNPAAGAAFNAQSQAEFMANWDRQLGCANQYEPAVADAVWGAMLQSDPVGAAWGPGVRRAPNTTVWGFGKAAVERMQTPTLMVAAIHDKQVQPERVRDYFADLGAEQKVLLDLGCSSHAAMWETNHLLLFRASLEWLTTGTVQGMQQGIVQLGY
;
A
#
# COMPACT_ATOMS: atom_id res chain seq x y z
N MET A 1 -17.55 -36.67 -91.18
CA MET A 1 -17.47 -35.52 -90.28
C MET A 1 -18.04 -35.92 -88.91
N LYS A 2 -17.19 -36.30 -87.96
CA LYS A 2 -17.58 -36.73 -86.58
C LYS A 2 -17.19 -35.60 -85.62
N LYS A 3 -18.19 -35.02 -84.93
CA LYS A 3 -17.95 -34.02 -83.92
C LYS A 3 -17.68 -34.76 -82.60
N LEU A 4 -16.54 -34.50 -81.98
CA LEU A 4 -16.26 -34.90 -80.59
C LEU A 4 -16.87 -33.87 -79.65
N ILE A 5 -17.59 -34.33 -78.68
CA ILE A 5 -18.09 -33.56 -77.54
C ILE A 5 -17.14 -33.86 -76.37
N ALA A 6 -16.45 -32.85 -75.91
CA ALA A 6 -15.60 -32.94 -74.68
C ALA A 6 -16.47 -32.62 -73.47
N ALA A 7 -16.56 -33.57 -72.52
CA ALA A 7 -17.19 -33.35 -71.21
C ALA A 7 -16.14 -32.76 -70.24
N ALA A 8 -16.44 -31.60 -69.68
CA ALA A 8 -15.63 -30.99 -68.64
C ALA A 8 -16.14 -31.47 -67.25
N SER A 9 -15.31 -32.19 -66.52
CA SER A 9 -15.57 -32.57 -65.14
C SER A 9 -15.13 -31.45 -64.21
N ALA A 10 -16.05 -30.81 -63.52
CA ALA A 10 -15.76 -29.86 -62.48
C ALA A 10 -15.48 -30.58 -61.13
N ALA A 11 -14.24 -30.49 -60.67
CA ALA A 11 -13.88 -30.98 -59.35
C ALA A 11 -14.27 -29.93 -58.29
N LEU A 12 -15.19 -30.27 -57.40
CA LEU A 12 -15.48 -29.49 -56.17
C LEU A 12 -14.35 -29.72 -55.16
N VAL A 13 -13.50 -28.70 -54.97
CA VAL A 13 -12.58 -28.67 -53.83
C VAL A 13 -13.35 -28.17 -52.61
N GLY A 14 -13.66 -29.09 -51.72
CA GLY A 14 -14.21 -28.72 -50.39
C GLY A 14 -13.14 -28.09 -49.53
N VAL A 15 -13.27 -26.80 -49.26
CA VAL A 15 -12.46 -26.11 -48.25
C VAL A 15 -13.01 -26.49 -46.87
N VAL A 16 -12.30 -27.37 -46.19
CA VAL A 16 -12.53 -27.62 -44.75
C VAL A 16 -11.85 -26.50 -43.97
N LEU A 17 -12.64 -25.52 -43.52
CA LEU A 17 -12.19 -24.53 -42.57
C LEU A 17 -11.94 -25.24 -41.24
N PRO A 18 -10.78 -24.99 -40.55
CA PRO A 18 -10.57 -25.48 -39.21
C PRO A 18 -11.63 -24.84 -38.29
N LEU A 19 -12.38 -25.67 -37.56
CA LEU A 19 -13.16 -25.22 -36.42
C LEU A 19 -12.18 -24.61 -35.41
N ASP A 20 -12.17 -23.30 -35.32
CA ASP A 20 -11.50 -22.61 -34.23
C ASP A 20 -11.98 -23.22 -32.92
N ARG A 21 -11.05 -23.72 -32.13
CA ARG A 21 -11.32 -24.18 -30.78
C ARG A 21 -11.88 -22.99 -30.01
N VAL A 22 -13.19 -22.94 -29.83
CA VAL A 22 -13.79 -22.08 -28.82
C VAL A 22 -13.10 -22.43 -27.51
N ALA A 23 -12.30 -21.50 -26.99
CA ALA A 23 -11.67 -21.67 -25.70
C ALA A 23 -12.78 -22.05 -24.72
N ALA A 24 -12.64 -23.18 -24.04
CA ALA A 24 -13.62 -23.60 -23.06
C ALA A 24 -13.74 -22.49 -22.02
N GLN A 25 -14.97 -22.05 -21.75
CA GLN A 25 -15.19 -21.12 -20.65
C GLN A 25 -14.72 -21.79 -19.35
N PRO A 26 -14.00 -21.06 -18.47
CA PRO A 26 -13.57 -21.62 -17.20
C PRO A 26 -14.79 -22.17 -16.43
N SER A 27 -14.59 -23.26 -15.70
CA SER A 27 -15.67 -23.82 -14.91
C SER A 27 -16.06 -22.87 -13.77
N ALA A 28 -17.29 -22.90 -13.30
CA ALA A 28 -17.75 -22.09 -12.18
C ALA A 28 -16.88 -22.26 -10.90
N ALA A 29 -16.18 -23.40 -10.78
CA ALA A 29 -15.23 -23.67 -9.70
C ALA A 29 -13.89 -22.91 -9.91
N GLU A 30 -13.43 -22.79 -11.17
CA GLU A 30 -12.23 -21.99 -11.51
C GLU A 30 -12.52 -20.50 -11.39
N ASP A 31 -13.68 -20.02 -11.81
CA ASP A 31 -14.11 -18.63 -11.62
C ASP A 31 -14.17 -18.23 -10.13
N SER A 32 -14.56 -19.16 -9.26
CA SER A 32 -14.64 -18.88 -7.81
C SER A 32 -13.28 -18.68 -7.13
N GLN A 33 -12.19 -19.12 -7.73
CA GLN A 33 -10.82 -18.96 -7.23
C GLN A 33 -10.09 -17.75 -7.85
N THR A 34 -10.61 -17.17 -8.92
CA THR A 34 -10.04 -15.99 -9.55
C THR A 34 -10.07 -14.80 -8.60
N ILE A 35 -8.92 -14.14 -8.38
CA ILE A 35 -8.87 -12.90 -7.61
C ILE A 35 -9.07 -11.73 -8.56
N LEU A 36 -10.14 -10.99 -8.36
CA LEU A 36 -10.44 -9.78 -9.11
C LEU A 36 -9.60 -8.60 -8.61
N THR A 37 -9.32 -7.67 -9.51
CA THR A 37 -8.83 -6.33 -9.19
C THR A 37 -9.93 -5.34 -9.56
N VAL A 38 -10.35 -4.52 -8.59
CA VAL A 38 -11.32 -3.45 -8.81
C VAL A 38 -10.70 -2.14 -8.36
N ASP A 39 -10.82 -1.12 -9.20
CA ASP A 39 -10.34 0.23 -8.89
C ASP A 39 -11.52 1.12 -8.54
N HIS A 40 -11.45 1.79 -7.39
CA HIS A 40 -12.44 2.74 -6.89
C HIS A 40 -11.84 4.13 -6.81
N PHE A 41 -12.70 5.15 -6.89
CA PHE A 41 -12.35 6.54 -6.65
C PHE A 41 -13.34 7.14 -5.65
N VAL A 42 -12.86 7.41 -4.44
CA VAL A 42 -13.68 7.91 -3.34
C VAL A 42 -13.57 9.43 -3.30
N ALA A 43 -14.70 10.12 -3.44
CA ALA A 43 -14.74 11.58 -3.33
C ALA A 43 -14.58 12.01 -1.88
N ASN A 44 -13.70 12.98 -1.62
CA ASN A 44 -13.51 13.62 -0.32
C ASN A 44 -13.40 15.14 -0.49
N GLU A 45 -13.88 15.90 0.49
CA GLU A 45 -13.60 17.34 0.58
C GLU A 45 -12.27 17.52 1.31
N SER A 46 -11.24 17.91 0.59
CA SER A 46 -9.87 17.93 1.10
C SER A 46 -9.66 18.94 2.22
N VAL A 47 -9.01 18.52 3.29
CA VAL A 47 -8.48 19.37 4.36
C VAL A 47 -6.98 19.64 4.21
N VAL A 48 -6.34 19.15 3.14
CA VAL A 48 -4.97 19.51 2.79
C VAL A 48 -4.90 21.01 2.52
N PRO A 49 -4.04 21.79 3.22
CA PRO A 49 -4.06 23.26 3.13
C PRO A 49 -3.98 23.84 1.71
N ALA A 50 -3.21 23.20 0.83
CA ALA A 50 -3.10 23.61 -0.59
C ALA A 50 -4.36 23.29 -1.42
N MET A 51 -5.33 22.54 -0.88
CA MET A 51 -6.53 22.08 -1.57
C MET A 51 -7.79 22.18 -0.69
N ALA A 52 -7.72 22.88 0.44
CA ALA A 52 -8.81 22.93 1.42
C ALA A 52 -10.14 23.34 0.76
N GLY A 53 -11.20 22.55 1.02
CA GLY A 53 -12.54 22.74 0.47
C GLY A 53 -12.70 22.29 -0.99
N GLN A 54 -11.65 21.75 -1.63
CA GLN A 54 -11.77 21.19 -2.98
C GLN A 54 -12.16 19.72 -2.91
N THR A 55 -13.01 19.26 -3.81
CA THR A 55 -13.28 17.84 -3.96
C THR A 55 -12.07 17.14 -4.59
N VAL A 56 -11.53 16.15 -3.89
CA VAL A 56 -10.47 15.26 -4.35
C VAL A 56 -11.02 13.86 -4.60
N GLN A 57 -10.32 13.09 -5.41
CA GLN A 57 -10.59 11.67 -5.62
C GLN A 57 -9.47 10.87 -4.96
N LEU A 58 -9.82 10.04 -4.00
CA LEU A 58 -8.90 9.09 -3.37
C LEU A 58 -9.00 7.76 -4.11
N TYR A 59 -7.87 7.31 -4.65
CA TYR A 59 -7.80 6.02 -5.33
C TYR A 59 -7.74 4.89 -4.30
N VAL A 60 -8.55 3.87 -4.53
CA VAL A 60 -8.59 2.66 -3.72
C VAL A 60 -8.60 1.43 -4.63
N ARG A 61 -7.62 0.56 -4.48
CA ARG A 61 -7.58 -0.75 -5.14
C ARG A 61 -8.22 -1.80 -4.25
N GLU A 62 -9.05 -2.64 -4.82
CA GLU A 62 -9.60 -3.83 -4.18
C GLU A 62 -9.06 -5.10 -4.85
N ARG A 63 -8.72 -6.10 -4.01
CA ARG A 63 -8.42 -7.47 -4.43
C ARG A 63 -9.38 -8.42 -3.71
N VAL A 64 -10.20 -9.14 -4.46
CA VAL A 64 -11.28 -9.96 -3.88
C VAL A 64 -11.62 -11.15 -4.76
N LYS A 65 -12.07 -12.25 -4.14
CA LYS A 65 -12.72 -13.34 -4.88
C LYS A 65 -14.19 -13.01 -5.16
N PRO A 66 -14.71 -13.26 -6.38
CA PRO A 66 -16.14 -13.03 -6.71
C PRO A 66 -17.09 -13.71 -5.72
N ALA A 67 -16.76 -14.93 -5.32
CA ALA A 67 -17.58 -15.70 -4.38
C ALA A 67 -17.71 -15.02 -3.01
N THR A 68 -16.70 -14.31 -2.55
CA THR A 68 -16.69 -13.57 -1.28
C THR A 68 -17.68 -12.39 -1.32
N VAL A 69 -17.75 -11.70 -2.45
CA VAL A 69 -18.65 -10.52 -2.62
C VAL A 69 -20.09 -10.94 -2.91
N LEU A 70 -20.29 -11.94 -3.78
CA LEU A 70 -21.62 -12.26 -4.34
C LEU A 70 -22.45 -13.21 -3.47
N ARG A 71 -21.85 -13.94 -2.52
CA ARG A 71 -22.54 -14.96 -1.72
C ARG A 71 -23.06 -14.49 -0.37
N GLY A 72 -22.91 -13.21 -0.02
CA GLY A 72 -23.43 -12.67 1.25
C GLY A 72 -22.84 -13.35 2.49
N MET A 73 -21.58 -13.78 2.45
CA MET A 73 -20.91 -14.34 3.62
C MET A 73 -20.74 -13.27 4.70
N PRO A 74 -20.83 -13.60 5.99
CA PRO A 74 -20.52 -12.67 7.08
C PRO A 74 -19.08 -12.12 6.89
N ARG A 75 -18.91 -10.80 6.96
CA ARG A 75 -17.64 -10.11 6.62
C ARG A 75 -17.10 -9.25 7.74
N ASP A 76 -17.78 -9.21 8.88
CA ASP A 76 -17.47 -8.27 9.97
C ASP A 76 -15.99 -8.30 10.42
N ASP A 77 -15.28 -9.41 10.15
CA ASP A 77 -13.87 -9.62 10.47
C ASP A 77 -12.98 -9.86 9.24
N ARG A 78 -13.51 -9.75 8.00
CA ARG A 78 -12.83 -10.13 6.75
C ARG A 78 -12.51 -8.97 5.81
N VAL A 79 -12.75 -7.75 6.22
CA VAL A 79 -12.45 -6.55 5.44
C VAL A 79 -11.17 -5.89 5.94
N VAL A 80 -10.21 -5.65 5.03
CA VAL A 80 -8.90 -5.10 5.35
C VAL A 80 -8.60 -3.90 4.46
N LEU A 81 -8.09 -2.81 5.05
CA LEU A 81 -7.56 -1.66 4.34
C LEU A 81 -6.06 -1.50 4.61
N PHE A 82 -5.26 -1.50 3.56
CA PHE A 82 -3.84 -1.20 3.59
C PHE A 82 -3.58 0.31 3.50
N VAL A 83 -2.66 0.79 4.35
CA VAL A 83 -2.27 2.19 4.49
C VAL A 83 -0.76 2.30 4.29
N HIS A 84 -0.35 2.93 3.19
CA HIS A 84 1.04 3.00 2.77
C HIS A 84 1.91 3.95 3.62
N GLY A 85 3.24 3.76 3.51
CA GLY A 85 4.26 4.60 4.13
C GLY A 85 4.56 5.89 3.36
N ALA A 86 5.66 6.54 3.73
CA ALA A 86 6.16 7.69 3.01
C ALA A 86 6.74 7.28 1.65
N GLY A 87 6.48 8.09 0.64
CA GLY A 87 7.15 7.98 -0.64
C GLY A 87 6.68 6.86 -1.58
N THR A 88 5.81 5.95 -1.16
CA THR A 88 5.42 4.79 -1.97
C THR A 88 3.90 4.64 -1.96
N PRO A 89 3.22 4.68 -3.11
CA PRO A 89 1.78 4.47 -3.18
C PRO A 89 1.38 3.04 -2.81
N ALA A 90 0.12 2.85 -2.42
CA ALA A 90 -0.38 1.60 -1.87
C ALA A 90 -0.31 0.42 -2.85
N GLU A 91 -0.65 0.65 -4.12
CA GLU A 91 -0.55 -0.36 -5.17
C GLU A 91 0.88 -0.90 -5.29
N VAL A 92 1.87 -0.02 -5.23
CA VAL A 92 3.29 -0.41 -5.28
C VAL A 92 3.72 -1.11 -3.99
N ALA A 93 3.28 -0.61 -2.83
CA ALA A 93 3.69 -1.18 -1.55
C ALA A 93 3.14 -2.59 -1.33
N PHE A 94 1.90 -2.87 -1.77
CA PHE A 94 1.16 -4.04 -1.29
C PHE A 94 0.64 -4.97 -2.39
N ASP A 95 0.69 -4.56 -3.67
CA ASP A 95 0.17 -5.34 -4.80
C ASP A 95 1.17 -5.40 -5.96
N VAL A 96 2.43 -5.73 -5.67
CA VAL A 96 3.49 -5.85 -6.68
C VAL A 96 3.12 -6.91 -7.72
N PRO A 97 3.09 -6.58 -9.02
CA PRO A 97 2.66 -7.51 -10.06
C PRO A 97 3.79 -8.47 -10.48
N TYR A 98 4.38 -9.17 -9.52
CA TYR A 98 5.46 -10.11 -9.74
C TYR A 98 5.33 -11.31 -8.80
N SER A 99 5.29 -12.53 -9.35
CA SER A 99 5.24 -13.79 -8.61
C SER A 99 4.21 -13.75 -7.47
N ASP A 100 4.59 -14.08 -6.26
CA ASP A 100 3.78 -14.13 -5.04
C ASP A 100 3.99 -12.92 -4.11
N TYR A 101 4.54 -11.81 -4.63
CA TYR A 101 4.84 -10.60 -3.86
C TYR A 101 3.64 -9.65 -3.65
N SER A 102 2.43 -10.05 -4.04
CA SER A 102 1.23 -9.29 -3.71
C SER A 102 0.68 -9.72 -2.35
N TRP A 103 0.91 -8.90 -1.32
CA TRP A 103 0.31 -9.10 0.00
C TRP A 103 -1.22 -9.04 -0.04
N MET A 104 -1.77 -8.14 -0.86
CA MET A 104 -3.20 -8.05 -1.10
C MET A 104 -3.78 -9.32 -1.69
N ALA A 105 -3.17 -9.86 -2.75
CA ALA A 105 -3.62 -11.10 -3.37
C ALA A 105 -3.50 -12.31 -2.44
N TYR A 106 -2.47 -12.35 -1.59
CA TYR A 106 -2.29 -13.39 -0.59
C TYR A 106 -3.46 -13.45 0.41
N LEU A 107 -3.88 -12.30 0.94
CA LEU A 107 -5.02 -12.23 1.86
C LEU A 107 -6.35 -12.47 1.11
N ALA A 108 -6.51 -11.96 -0.11
CA ALA A 108 -7.70 -12.21 -0.92
C ALA A 108 -7.86 -13.69 -1.26
N ALA A 109 -6.76 -14.43 -1.48
CA ALA A 109 -6.78 -15.88 -1.66
C ALA A 109 -7.33 -16.64 -0.45
N ALA A 110 -7.22 -16.05 0.76
CA ALA A 110 -7.75 -16.56 2.01
C ALA A 110 -9.14 -15.98 2.36
N ASP A 111 -9.91 -15.56 1.36
CA ASP A 111 -11.29 -15.07 1.45
C ASP A 111 -11.46 -13.75 2.24
N PHE A 112 -10.42 -12.92 2.29
CA PHE A 112 -10.54 -11.53 2.72
C PHE A 112 -10.98 -10.64 1.55
N ASP A 113 -11.67 -9.57 1.86
CA ASP A 113 -11.93 -8.44 0.98
C ASP A 113 -10.89 -7.37 1.29
N VAL A 114 -9.98 -7.14 0.35
CA VAL A 114 -8.72 -6.44 0.61
C VAL A 114 -8.65 -5.16 -0.19
N PHE A 115 -8.62 -4.04 0.51
CA PHE A 115 -8.48 -2.71 -0.06
C PHE A 115 -7.08 -2.12 0.22
N ALA A 116 -6.61 -1.25 -0.65
CA ALA A 116 -5.41 -0.44 -0.45
C ALA A 116 -5.65 0.96 -1.01
N MET A 117 -5.36 2.01 -0.23
CA MET A 117 -5.64 3.39 -0.61
C MET A 117 -4.37 4.19 -0.86
N ASP A 118 -4.43 5.07 -1.84
CA ASP A 118 -3.45 6.14 -2.01
C ASP A 118 -3.93 7.41 -1.27
N MET A 119 -3.06 7.97 -0.41
CA MET A 119 -3.30 9.28 0.20
C MET A 119 -3.31 10.39 -0.85
N THR A 120 -3.91 11.53 -0.54
CA THR A 120 -3.80 12.75 -1.37
C THR A 120 -2.35 13.04 -1.75
N GLY A 121 -2.10 13.20 -3.04
CA GLY A 121 -0.76 13.45 -3.60
C GLY A 121 0.03 12.20 -3.98
N TYR A 122 -0.46 11.00 -3.69
CA TYR A 122 0.19 9.72 -4.05
C TYR A 122 -0.53 9.03 -5.22
N GLY A 123 0.19 8.18 -5.91
CA GLY A 123 -0.32 7.24 -6.89
C GLY A 123 -1.33 7.83 -7.85
N ARG A 124 -2.54 7.25 -7.84
CA ARG A 124 -3.66 7.68 -8.68
C ARG A 124 -4.65 8.61 -7.97
N SER A 125 -4.43 8.92 -6.69
CA SER A 125 -5.18 9.94 -5.96
C SER A 125 -4.90 11.33 -6.50
N THR A 126 -5.81 12.26 -6.27
CA THR A 126 -5.65 13.65 -6.69
C THR A 126 -4.32 14.23 -6.18
N ARG A 127 -3.53 14.79 -7.10
CA ARG A 127 -2.27 15.45 -6.78
C ARG A 127 -2.46 16.98 -6.78
N PRO A 128 -2.09 17.67 -5.68
CA PRO A 128 -2.09 19.13 -5.64
C PRO A 128 -1.21 19.71 -6.76
N SER A 129 -1.65 20.81 -7.37
CA SER A 129 -0.91 21.51 -8.43
C SER A 129 0.49 21.94 -8.01
N VAL A 130 0.68 22.21 -6.71
CA VAL A 130 1.99 22.46 -6.07
C VAL A 130 3.06 21.41 -6.44
N MET A 131 2.67 20.17 -6.66
CA MET A 131 3.57 19.08 -7.05
C MET A 131 3.96 19.09 -8.54
N GLN A 132 3.43 20.00 -9.35
CA GLN A 132 3.84 20.17 -10.74
C GLN A 132 5.06 21.09 -10.89
N GLU A 133 5.39 21.86 -9.86
CA GLU A 133 6.45 22.87 -9.89
C GLU A 133 7.71 22.37 -9.18
N THR A 134 8.80 22.18 -9.93
CA THR A 134 10.09 21.76 -9.37
C THR A 134 10.68 22.74 -8.35
N CYS A 135 10.27 24.03 -8.38
CA CYS A 135 10.67 25.03 -7.39
C CYS A 135 10.19 24.68 -5.96
N ASN A 136 9.18 23.81 -5.81
CA ASN A 136 8.67 23.37 -4.51
C ASN A 136 9.42 22.14 -3.94
N LEU A 137 10.44 21.64 -4.65
CA LEU A 137 11.45 20.71 -4.13
C LEU A 137 12.49 21.45 -3.29
N SER A 138 13.29 20.73 -2.52
CA SER A 138 14.47 21.32 -1.88
C SER A 138 15.51 21.77 -2.91
N ALA A 139 16.38 22.70 -2.55
CA ALA A 139 17.41 23.22 -3.46
C ALA A 139 18.36 22.10 -3.95
N GLU A 140 18.67 21.14 -3.08
CA GLU A 140 19.50 19.98 -3.41
C GLU A 140 18.82 19.11 -4.48
N GLN A 141 17.52 18.86 -4.34
CA GLN A 141 16.76 18.07 -5.31
C GLN A 141 16.56 18.80 -6.65
N GLN A 142 16.35 20.13 -6.63
CA GLN A 142 16.33 20.92 -7.86
C GLN A 142 17.66 20.78 -8.63
N THR A 143 18.79 20.85 -7.91
CA THR A 143 20.14 20.67 -8.48
C THR A 143 20.33 19.26 -9.02
N ALA A 144 19.93 18.23 -8.26
CA ALA A 144 20.05 16.83 -8.66
C ALA A 144 19.23 16.53 -9.95
N LEU A 145 18.14 17.24 -10.18
CA LEU A 145 17.33 17.17 -11.40
C LEU A 145 17.90 18.05 -12.55
N GLY A 146 19.07 18.65 -12.39
CA GLY A 146 19.67 19.55 -13.37
C GLY A 146 18.87 20.83 -13.62
N ARG A 147 18.07 21.27 -12.64
CA ARG A 147 17.26 22.48 -12.72
C ARG A 147 18.02 23.66 -12.12
N ALA A 148 17.79 24.86 -12.68
CA ALA A 148 18.24 26.09 -12.03
C ALA A 148 17.45 26.27 -10.72
N SER A 149 18.15 26.70 -9.66
CA SER A 149 17.53 26.97 -8.38
C SER A 149 16.50 28.11 -8.50
N CYS A 150 15.29 27.87 -7.98
CA CYS A 150 14.21 28.83 -7.95
C CYS A 150 13.53 28.85 -6.58
N LYS A 151 12.86 29.97 -6.28
CA LYS A 151 12.17 30.16 -5.02
C LYS A 151 10.87 29.34 -4.98
N ALA A 152 10.66 28.58 -3.89
CA ALA A 152 9.42 27.85 -3.68
C ALA A 152 8.19 28.79 -3.68
N THR A 153 7.14 28.38 -4.38
CA THR A 153 5.82 29.01 -4.33
C THR A 153 5.01 28.49 -3.14
N HIS A 154 5.36 27.30 -2.63
CA HIS A 154 4.77 26.65 -1.46
C HIS A 154 5.88 26.24 -0.47
N PRO A 155 6.20 27.10 0.51
CA PRO A 155 7.39 26.91 1.36
C PRO A 155 7.13 26.05 2.61
N SER A 156 6.13 25.17 2.58
CA SER A 156 5.79 24.25 3.67
C SER A 156 5.59 22.83 3.15
N GLN A 157 5.70 21.85 4.03
CA GLN A 157 5.29 20.48 3.73
C GLN A 157 3.85 20.45 3.24
N LEU A 158 3.50 19.50 2.38
CA LEU A 158 2.24 19.52 1.65
C LEU A 158 1.06 19.03 2.46
N THR A 159 1.27 17.96 3.23
CA THR A 159 0.22 17.30 4.02
C THR A 159 0.55 17.31 5.50
N THR A 160 -0.45 16.99 6.31
CA THR A 160 -0.30 16.72 7.74
C THR A 160 -0.84 15.33 8.06
N ILE A 161 -0.42 14.77 9.17
CA ILE A 161 -1.00 13.49 9.61
C ILE A 161 -2.52 13.61 9.85
N ALA A 162 -3.02 14.80 10.17
CA ALA A 162 -4.45 15.03 10.34
C ALA A 162 -5.18 14.97 8.99
N SER A 163 -4.61 15.51 7.91
CA SER A 163 -5.20 15.37 6.58
C SER A 163 -5.16 13.93 6.08
N ASP A 164 -4.12 13.16 6.46
CA ASP A 164 -4.05 11.75 6.14
C ASP A 164 -5.14 10.94 6.89
N TRP A 165 -5.46 11.30 8.16
CA TRP A 165 -6.58 10.68 8.89
C TRP A 165 -7.94 11.01 8.30
N ASP A 166 -8.12 12.19 7.74
CA ASP A 166 -9.33 12.60 7.03
C ASP A 166 -9.51 11.77 5.74
N ASP A 167 -8.45 11.61 4.94
CA ASP A 167 -8.46 10.74 3.77
C ASP A 167 -8.82 9.28 4.16
N ILE A 168 -8.27 8.76 5.26
CA ILE A 168 -8.57 7.41 5.78
C ILE A 168 -10.04 7.31 6.21
N ASP A 169 -10.58 8.32 6.89
CA ASP A 169 -11.98 8.31 7.34
C ASP A 169 -12.95 8.24 6.17
N ALA A 170 -12.71 9.02 5.13
CA ALA A 170 -13.51 8.99 3.91
C ALA A 170 -13.50 7.61 3.24
N VAL A 171 -12.33 6.97 3.13
CA VAL A 171 -12.21 5.65 2.53
C VAL A 171 -12.85 4.56 3.41
N ILE A 172 -12.66 4.61 4.73
CA ILE A 172 -13.29 3.65 5.66
C ILE A 172 -14.82 3.81 5.64
N ALA A 173 -15.34 5.04 5.61
CA ALA A 173 -16.76 5.28 5.48
C ALA A 173 -17.32 4.65 4.21
N TYR A 174 -16.66 4.86 3.07
CA TYR A 174 -17.02 4.25 1.80
C TYR A 174 -16.98 2.71 1.85
N ILE A 175 -15.93 2.10 2.38
CA ILE A 175 -15.80 0.64 2.48
C ILE A 175 -16.90 0.06 3.37
N ARG A 176 -17.16 0.68 4.52
CA ARG A 176 -18.21 0.24 5.44
C ARG A 176 -19.59 0.29 4.80
N GLU A 177 -19.87 1.32 3.99
CA GLU A 177 -21.12 1.46 3.26
C GLU A 177 -21.30 0.37 2.19
N ILE A 178 -20.29 0.18 1.31
CA ILE A 178 -20.41 -0.79 0.20
C ILE A 178 -20.35 -2.26 0.65
N ARG A 179 -19.88 -2.52 1.88
CA ARG A 179 -19.73 -3.88 2.44
C ARG A 179 -20.69 -4.18 3.59
N ASP A 180 -21.41 -3.17 4.06
CA ASP A 180 -22.33 -3.29 5.20
C ASP A 180 -21.64 -3.89 6.43
N VAL A 181 -20.46 -3.34 6.79
CA VAL A 181 -19.66 -3.80 7.93
C VAL A 181 -19.49 -2.69 8.96
N PRO A 182 -19.48 -3.01 10.27
CA PRO A 182 -19.33 -2.00 11.33
C PRO A 182 -17.89 -1.47 11.42
N SER A 183 -16.89 -2.26 11.05
CA SER A 183 -15.49 -1.92 11.18
C SER A 183 -14.64 -2.63 10.14
N VAL A 184 -13.39 -2.16 9.97
CA VAL A 184 -12.38 -2.76 9.08
C VAL A 184 -11.10 -3.00 9.86
N SER A 185 -10.29 -3.99 9.44
CA SER A 185 -8.92 -4.13 9.94
C SER A 185 -7.98 -3.26 9.11
N LEU A 186 -6.94 -2.69 9.73
CA LEU A 186 -5.96 -1.87 9.03
C LEU A 186 -4.57 -2.53 9.02
N ILE A 187 -3.89 -2.44 7.88
CA ILE A 187 -2.48 -2.81 7.75
C ILE A 187 -1.69 -1.56 7.39
N GLY A 188 -0.74 -1.14 8.25
CA GLY A 188 0.07 0.05 8.05
C GLY A 188 1.55 -0.28 7.91
N TRP A 189 2.25 0.36 6.98
CA TRP A 189 3.68 0.25 6.80
C TRP A 189 4.38 1.59 7.01
N SER A 190 5.48 1.61 7.80
CA SER A 190 6.32 2.81 7.97
C SER A 190 5.50 4.01 8.50
N LEU A 191 5.41 5.12 7.77
CA LEU A 191 4.51 6.24 8.08
C LEU A 191 3.03 5.81 8.08
N GLY A 192 2.68 4.70 7.43
CA GLY A 192 1.38 4.04 7.56
C GLY A 192 1.06 3.59 9.00
N GLY A 193 2.08 3.41 9.85
CA GLY A 193 1.90 3.15 11.28
C GLY A 193 1.12 4.26 11.99
N PRO A 194 1.64 5.49 12.12
CA PRO A 194 0.92 6.62 12.71
C PRO A 194 -0.33 7.03 11.92
N ARG A 195 -0.42 6.77 10.62
CA ARG A 195 -1.64 6.92 9.81
C ARG A 195 -2.73 5.96 10.30
N ALA A 196 -2.49 4.67 10.25
CA ALA A 196 -3.47 3.64 10.62
C ALA A 196 -3.76 3.61 12.13
N ALA A 197 -2.73 3.56 12.96
CA ALA A 197 -2.90 3.47 14.41
C ALA A 197 -3.35 4.79 15.04
N GLY A 198 -2.89 5.93 14.50
CA GLY A 198 -3.38 7.24 14.93
C GLY A 198 -4.85 7.44 14.60
N TYR A 199 -5.30 6.96 13.44
CA TYR A 199 -6.71 6.90 13.10
C TYR A 199 -7.50 5.97 14.05
N ALA A 200 -7.01 4.74 14.26
CA ALA A 200 -7.64 3.77 15.16
C ALA A 200 -7.78 4.29 16.60
N SER A 201 -6.78 5.02 17.12
CA SER A 201 -6.83 5.60 18.46
C SER A 201 -7.94 6.64 18.64
N ARG A 202 -8.41 7.24 17.55
CA ARG A 202 -9.49 8.25 17.51
C ARG A 202 -10.85 7.66 17.17
N ASN A 203 -10.85 6.54 16.47
CA ASN A 203 -12.05 5.86 15.94
C ASN A 203 -12.02 4.37 16.28
N PRO A 204 -11.95 4.00 17.57
CA PRO A 204 -11.77 2.60 17.98
C PRO A 204 -12.93 1.68 17.55
N ASP A 205 -14.11 2.22 17.37
CA ASP A 205 -15.31 1.53 16.88
C ASP A 205 -15.29 1.21 15.39
N LYS A 206 -14.44 1.90 14.62
CA LYS A 206 -14.31 1.69 13.17
C LYS A 206 -13.17 0.75 12.79
N VAL A 207 -12.29 0.37 13.75
CA VAL A 207 -11.09 -0.43 13.48
C VAL A 207 -11.07 -1.69 14.34
N ALA A 208 -11.18 -2.86 13.71
CA ALA A 208 -11.24 -4.14 14.39
C ALA A 208 -9.88 -4.64 14.88
N LYS A 209 -8.86 -4.62 14.01
CA LYS A 209 -7.50 -5.08 14.30
C LYS A 209 -6.47 -4.24 13.55
N LEU A 210 -5.24 -4.25 14.03
CA LEU A 210 -4.09 -3.63 13.37
C LEU A 210 -3.00 -4.65 13.05
N VAL A 211 -2.35 -4.47 11.88
CA VAL A 211 -1.05 -5.05 11.54
C VAL A 211 -0.13 -3.90 11.16
N LEU A 212 1.00 -3.73 11.85
CA LEU A 212 1.89 -2.61 11.67
C LEU A 212 3.30 -3.11 11.32
N LEU A 213 3.70 -2.99 10.05
CA LEU A 213 5.05 -3.30 9.60
C LEU A 213 5.95 -2.09 9.76
N ALA A 214 7.03 -2.23 10.52
CA ALA A 214 8.04 -1.19 10.73
C ALA A 214 7.41 0.20 10.98
N PRO A 215 6.42 0.33 11.91
CA PRO A 215 5.68 1.56 12.10
C PRO A 215 6.56 2.70 12.60
N ALA A 216 6.51 3.84 11.93
CA ALA A 216 7.20 5.03 12.41
C ALA A 216 6.61 5.45 13.76
N TYR A 217 7.46 5.56 14.76
CA TYR A 217 7.06 5.93 16.12
C TYR A 217 8.07 6.87 16.78
N ASN A 218 7.57 7.90 17.44
CA ASN A 218 8.35 8.75 18.31
C ASN A 218 7.50 9.08 19.55
N ARG A 219 8.03 8.74 20.73
CA ARG A 219 7.39 9.00 22.03
C ARG A 219 7.02 10.47 22.24
N GLU A 220 7.78 11.38 21.64
CA GLU A 220 7.64 12.83 21.84
C GLU A 220 6.63 13.50 20.90
N PHE A 221 6.20 12.86 19.81
CA PHE A 221 5.26 13.48 18.87
C PHE A 221 3.94 13.91 19.49
N GLY A 222 3.47 13.23 20.55
CA GLY A 222 2.27 13.58 21.27
C GLY A 222 2.42 14.76 22.23
N GLN A 223 3.64 15.18 22.54
CA GLN A 223 3.94 16.30 23.43
C GLN A 223 3.99 17.63 22.70
N GLN A 224 4.17 17.62 21.38
CA GLN A 224 4.11 18.83 20.58
C GLN A 224 2.65 19.31 20.48
N PRO A 225 2.41 20.63 20.64
CA PRO A 225 1.06 21.15 20.47
C PRO A 225 0.56 20.79 19.07
N PRO A 226 -0.70 20.33 18.96
CA PRO A 226 -1.29 20.03 17.67
C PRO A 226 -1.23 21.30 16.81
N THR A 227 -0.48 21.25 15.72
CA THR A 227 -0.50 22.32 14.74
C THR A 227 -1.30 21.85 13.53
N PRO A 228 -2.37 22.55 13.15
CA PRO A 228 -3.09 22.24 11.94
C PRO A 228 -2.29 22.61 10.69
N ASN A 229 -1.20 23.38 10.87
CA ASN A 229 -0.40 23.90 9.77
C ASN A 229 0.79 22.98 9.47
N PRO A 230 1.06 22.72 8.20
CA PRO A 230 2.27 22.01 7.78
C PRO A 230 3.54 22.74 8.23
N ALA A 231 4.56 21.98 8.61
CA ALA A 231 5.87 22.52 8.95
C ALA A 231 6.52 23.19 7.73
N ALA A 232 7.38 24.19 7.97
CA ALA A 232 8.20 24.77 6.92
C ALA A 232 9.11 23.72 6.27
N GLY A 233 9.30 23.80 4.95
CA GLY A 233 10.15 22.89 4.20
C GLY A 233 9.64 22.62 2.78
N ALA A 234 10.30 21.74 2.06
CA ALA A 234 9.87 21.34 0.71
C ALA A 234 8.49 20.67 0.76
N ALA A 235 7.63 21.03 -0.19
CA ALA A 235 6.27 20.51 -0.26
C ALA A 235 6.25 18.99 -0.52
N PHE A 236 7.16 18.52 -1.34
CA PHE A 236 7.27 17.12 -1.73
C PHE A 236 8.73 16.77 -2.05
N ASN A 237 8.99 15.48 -2.19
CA ASN A 237 10.28 14.94 -2.59
C ASN A 237 10.19 14.30 -3.96
N ALA A 238 11.31 14.32 -4.71
CA ALA A 238 11.56 13.47 -5.85
C ALA A 238 12.64 12.43 -5.48
N GLN A 239 12.55 11.22 -6.04
CA GLN A 239 13.53 10.17 -5.80
C GLN A 239 13.81 9.42 -7.09
N SER A 240 15.09 9.24 -7.41
CA SER A 240 15.56 8.41 -8.52
C SER A 240 15.64 6.93 -8.12
N GLN A 241 15.75 6.04 -9.14
CA GLN A 241 15.97 4.61 -8.92
C GLN A 241 17.26 4.36 -8.11
N ALA A 242 18.34 5.08 -8.45
CA ALA A 242 19.61 4.91 -7.76
C ALA A 242 19.52 5.22 -6.27
N GLU A 243 18.82 6.30 -5.90
CA GLU A 243 18.59 6.66 -4.48
C GLU A 243 17.69 5.64 -3.78
N PHE A 244 16.66 5.14 -4.47
CA PHE A 244 15.78 4.10 -3.95
C PHE A 244 16.55 2.82 -3.67
N MET A 245 17.34 2.33 -4.63
CA MET A 245 18.14 1.12 -4.48
C MET A 245 19.24 1.29 -3.42
N ALA A 246 19.96 2.41 -3.41
CA ALA A 246 20.96 2.67 -2.39
C ALA A 246 20.37 2.68 -0.96
N ASN A 247 19.13 3.17 -0.80
CA ASN A 247 18.43 3.12 0.48
C ASN A 247 18.04 1.68 0.88
N TRP A 248 17.69 0.83 -0.08
CA TRP A 248 17.39 -0.59 0.18
C TRP A 248 18.66 -1.37 0.48
N ASP A 249 19.67 -1.27 -0.39
CA ASP A 249 20.94 -2.02 -0.29
C ASP A 249 21.68 -1.78 1.02
N ARG A 250 21.69 -0.56 1.56
CA ARG A 250 22.32 -0.26 2.84
C ARG A 250 21.71 -1.01 4.03
N GLN A 251 20.52 -1.60 3.86
CA GLN A 251 19.78 -2.32 4.89
C GLN A 251 19.90 -3.84 4.76
N LEU A 252 20.66 -4.32 3.79
CA LEU A 252 20.90 -5.75 3.64
C LEU A 252 21.75 -6.27 4.80
N GLY A 253 21.32 -7.37 5.41
CA GLY A 253 21.99 -8.00 6.54
C GLY A 253 22.17 -9.52 6.38
N CYS A 254 21.61 -10.10 5.31
CA CYS A 254 21.78 -11.52 4.98
C CYS A 254 21.94 -11.72 3.47
N ALA A 255 22.43 -12.89 3.08
CA ALA A 255 22.60 -13.24 1.68
C ALA A 255 21.23 -13.41 1.00
N ASN A 256 21.12 -12.94 -0.25
CA ASN A 256 19.91 -13.07 -1.08
C ASN A 256 18.64 -12.56 -0.38
N GLN A 257 18.74 -11.46 0.35
CA GLN A 257 17.60 -10.90 1.10
C GLN A 257 16.48 -10.43 0.18
N TYR A 258 16.76 -10.03 -1.07
CA TYR A 258 15.75 -9.78 -2.10
C TYR A 258 16.18 -10.33 -3.47
N GLU A 259 15.21 -10.50 -4.36
CA GLU A 259 15.43 -10.89 -5.76
C GLU A 259 15.56 -9.63 -6.64
N PRO A 260 16.58 -9.50 -7.50
CA PRO A 260 16.73 -8.32 -8.38
C PRO A 260 15.48 -8.03 -9.22
N ALA A 261 14.81 -9.07 -9.72
CA ALA A 261 13.59 -8.92 -10.53
C ALA A 261 12.43 -8.28 -9.75
N VAL A 262 12.35 -8.49 -8.43
CA VAL A 262 11.37 -7.80 -7.57
C VAL A 262 11.68 -6.31 -7.50
N ALA A 263 12.94 -5.93 -7.33
CA ALA A 263 13.35 -4.54 -7.27
C ALA A 263 12.99 -3.80 -8.59
N ASP A 264 13.22 -4.45 -9.73
CA ASP A 264 12.83 -3.92 -11.04
C ASP A 264 11.30 -3.79 -11.18
N ALA A 265 10.54 -4.78 -10.71
CA ALA A 265 9.08 -4.75 -10.73
C ALA A 265 8.52 -3.62 -9.83
N VAL A 266 9.05 -3.47 -8.63
CA VAL A 266 8.69 -2.39 -7.69
C VAL A 266 8.98 -1.03 -8.29
N TRP A 267 10.19 -0.83 -8.85
CA TRP A 267 10.54 0.45 -9.46
C TRP A 267 9.70 0.75 -10.70
N GLY A 268 9.45 -0.23 -11.55
CA GLY A 268 8.56 -0.10 -12.71
C GLY A 268 7.15 0.33 -12.31
N ALA A 269 6.59 -0.27 -11.26
CA ALA A 269 5.28 0.12 -10.71
C ALA A 269 5.29 1.54 -10.12
N MET A 270 6.39 1.97 -9.48
CA MET A 270 6.55 3.35 -9.00
C MET A 270 6.48 4.38 -10.12
N LEU A 271 7.17 4.12 -11.24
CA LEU A 271 7.13 5.02 -12.42
C LEU A 271 5.74 5.06 -13.04
N GLN A 272 5.06 3.92 -13.14
CA GLN A 272 3.68 3.85 -13.65
C GLN A 272 2.69 4.63 -12.77
N SER A 273 2.91 4.68 -11.46
CA SER A 273 2.07 5.43 -10.52
C SER A 273 2.26 6.94 -10.59
N ASP A 274 3.35 7.43 -11.20
CA ASP A 274 3.68 8.86 -11.34
C ASP A 274 4.30 9.19 -12.71
N PRO A 275 3.53 9.16 -13.81
CA PRO A 275 4.06 9.42 -15.16
C PRO A 275 4.69 10.81 -15.32
N VAL A 276 4.19 11.81 -14.58
CA VAL A 276 4.73 13.18 -14.63
C VAL A 276 6.10 13.24 -13.98
N GLY A 277 6.25 12.65 -12.77
CA GLY A 277 7.56 12.56 -12.12
C GLY A 277 8.55 11.75 -12.96
N ALA A 278 8.11 10.64 -13.56
CA ALA A 278 8.93 9.81 -14.43
C ALA A 278 9.49 10.57 -15.65
N ALA A 279 8.83 11.64 -16.09
CA ALA A 279 9.28 12.49 -17.19
C ALA A 279 10.26 13.60 -16.77
N TRP A 280 10.53 13.79 -15.48
CA TRP A 280 11.39 14.88 -14.99
C TRP A 280 12.90 14.62 -15.11
N GLY A 281 13.31 13.37 -15.24
CA GLY A 281 14.71 12.98 -15.29
C GLY A 281 14.87 11.49 -15.55
N PRO A 282 15.98 10.86 -15.20
CA PRO A 282 16.22 9.44 -15.42
C PRO A 282 15.37 8.57 -14.46
N GLY A 283 14.04 8.63 -14.63
CA GLY A 283 13.08 7.85 -13.85
C GLY A 283 12.97 8.30 -12.39
N VAL A 284 12.38 9.45 -12.13
CA VAL A 284 12.09 9.91 -10.77
C VAL A 284 10.61 9.75 -10.45
N ARG A 285 10.31 9.57 -9.17
CA ARG A 285 8.95 9.62 -8.62
C ARG A 285 8.83 10.78 -7.65
N ARG A 286 7.61 11.23 -7.42
CA ARG A 286 7.28 12.33 -6.49
C ARG A 286 6.40 11.81 -5.36
N ALA A 287 6.61 12.34 -4.16
CA ALA A 287 5.78 12.03 -3.00
C ALA A 287 5.65 13.24 -2.06
N PRO A 288 4.46 13.52 -1.53
CA PRO A 288 4.26 14.59 -0.55
C PRO A 288 5.15 14.43 0.69
N ASN A 289 5.61 15.55 1.24
CA ASN A 289 6.15 15.59 2.57
C ASN A 289 5.01 15.84 3.57
N THR A 290 4.98 15.03 4.62
CA THR A 290 3.92 15.03 5.63
C THR A 290 4.44 15.50 6.97
N THR A 291 3.80 16.49 7.58
CA THR A 291 4.05 16.88 8.97
C THR A 291 3.34 15.91 9.91
N VAL A 292 4.13 15.21 10.75
CA VAL A 292 3.64 14.21 11.70
C VAL A 292 3.62 14.81 13.11
N TRP A 293 2.47 14.73 13.77
CA TRP A 293 2.27 15.16 15.15
C TRP A 293 1.05 14.48 15.78
N GLY A 294 0.88 14.60 17.08
CA GLY A 294 -0.35 14.20 17.78
C GLY A 294 -0.56 12.69 17.94
N PHE A 295 0.44 11.86 17.60
CA PHE A 295 0.44 10.43 17.82
C PHE A 295 1.76 10.00 18.47
N GLY A 296 1.87 10.16 19.76
CA GLY A 296 3.01 9.77 20.59
C GLY A 296 2.58 8.89 21.75
N LYS A 297 3.46 8.72 22.73
CA LYS A 297 3.29 7.78 23.85
C LYS A 297 1.91 7.85 24.51
N ALA A 298 1.44 9.04 24.88
CA ALA A 298 0.17 9.20 25.56
C ALA A 298 -1.07 8.74 24.75
N ALA A 299 -1.01 8.78 23.42
CA ALA A 299 -2.07 8.24 22.56
C ALA A 299 -1.98 6.71 22.47
N VAL A 300 -0.76 6.20 22.36
CA VAL A 300 -0.46 4.77 22.22
C VAL A 300 -0.83 3.99 23.50
N GLU A 301 -0.53 4.54 24.68
CA GLU A 301 -0.89 3.94 25.98
C GLU A 301 -2.40 3.76 26.19
N ARG A 302 -3.21 4.60 25.54
CA ARG A 302 -4.68 4.49 25.62
C ARG A 302 -5.30 3.61 24.55
N MET A 303 -4.55 3.25 23.52
CA MET A 303 -5.05 2.46 22.40
C MET A 303 -5.27 1.01 22.83
N GLN A 304 -6.49 0.50 22.63
CA GLN A 304 -6.90 -0.86 23.00
C GLN A 304 -7.09 -1.78 21.77
N THR A 305 -6.96 -1.25 20.57
CA THR A 305 -7.14 -2.02 19.34
C THR A 305 -6.14 -3.18 19.29
N PRO A 306 -6.59 -4.44 19.13
CA PRO A 306 -5.70 -5.60 18.98
C PRO A 306 -4.65 -5.37 17.88
N THR A 307 -3.37 -5.56 18.19
CA THR A 307 -2.29 -5.14 17.29
C THR A 307 -1.19 -6.20 17.14
N LEU A 308 -0.91 -6.57 15.88
CA LEU A 308 0.34 -7.21 15.48
C LEU A 308 1.33 -6.14 15.04
N MET A 309 2.50 -6.08 15.68
CA MET A 309 3.63 -5.27 15.21
C MET A 309 4.70 -6.16 14.61
N VAL A 310 5.33 -5.70 13.54
CA VAL A 310 6.44 -6.41 12.89
C VAL A 310 7.67 -5.52 12.88
N ALA A 311 8.72 -5.97 13.54
CA ALA A 311 10.05 -5.39 13.53
C ALA A 311 10.94 -6.16 12.55
N ALA A 312 11.37 -5.54 11.47
CA ALA A 312 12.32 -6.13 10.53
C ALA A 312 13.75 -5.90 11.07
N ILE A 313 14.51 -6.98 11.27
CA ILE A 313 15.75 -6.96 12.08
C ILE A 313 16.86 -6.08 11.47
N HIS A 314 16.89 -5.94 10.15
CA HIS A 314 17.89 -5.12 9.44
C HIS A 314 17.37 -3.72 9.04
N ASP A 315 16.19 -3.33 9.50
CA ASP A 315 15.62 -2.02 9.21
C ASP A 315 16.50 -0.89 9.78
N LYS A 316 16.97 -0.01 8.89
CA LYS A 316 17.76 1.18 9.24
C LYS A 316 16.98 2.49 9.05
N GLN A 317 15.72 2.42 8.63
CA GLN A 317 14.83 3.58 8.55
C GLN A 317 13.97 3.71 9.81
N VAL A 318 13.32 2.62 10.20
CA VAL A 318 12.63 2.48 11.48
C VAL A 318 13.30 1.36 12.25
N GLN A 319 14.32 1.69 12.99
CA GLN A 319 15.12 0.72 13.74
C GLN A 319 14.24 -0.19 14.60
N PRO A 320 14.53 -1.50 14.69
CA PRO A 320 13.74 -2.47 15.47
C PRO A 320 13.47 -2.03 16.91
N GLU A 321 14.42 -1.30 17.52
CA GLU A 321 14.29 -0.75 18.87
C GLU A 321 13.12 0.24 18.98
N ARG A 322 12.87 1.02 17.92
CA ARG A 322 11.73 1.94 17.87
C ARG A 322 10.39 1.20 17.82
N VAL A 323 10.35 0.08 17.11
CA VAL A 323 9.16 -0.78 17.07
C VAL A 323 8.94 -1.45 18.43
N ARG A 324 10.01 -1.89 19.11
CA ARG A 324 9.95 -2.43 20.47
C ARG A 324 9.51 -1.38 21.48
N ASP A 325 9.96 -0.14 21.37
CA ASP A 325 9.50 0.98 22.16
C ASP A 325 7.99 1.21 21.99
N TYR A 326 7.52 1.17 20.76
CA TYR A 326 6.10 1.30 20.45
C TYR A 326 5.30 0.14 21.06
N PHE A 327 5.77 -1.09 20.88
CA PHE A 327 5.13 -2.28 21.46
C PHE A 327 5.06 -2.21 22.98
N ALA A 328 6.12 -1.76 23.64
CA ALA A 328 6.16 -1.60 25.10
C ALA A 328 5.15 -0.54 25.58
N ASP A 329 5.01 0.56 24.85
CA ASP A 329 4.10 1.66 25.21
C ASP A 329 2.63 1.36 24.87
N LEU A 330 2.34 0.37 24.00
CA LEU A 330 0.99 0.06 23.55
C LEU A 330 0.11 -0.48 24.67
N GLY A 331 -1.05 0.17 24.90
CA GLY A 331 -1.98 -0.18 25.97
C GLY A 331 -2.88 -1.39 25.69
N ALA A 332 -2.92 -1.90 24.45
CA ALA A 332 -3.75 -3.05 24.10
C ALA A 332 -3.31 -4.31 24.86
N GLU A 333 -4.28 -5.05 25.39
CA GLU A 333 -4.03 -6.35 26.04
C GLU A 333 -3.62 -7.41 25.00
N GLN A 334 -4.34 -7.45 23.86
CA GLN A 334 -4.04 -8.36 22.77
C GLN A 334 -3.02 -7.71 21.83
N LYS A 335 -1.75 -8.06 22.00
CA LYS A 335 -0.64 -7.53 21.19
C LYS A 335 0.48 -8.54 21.02
N VAL A 336 0.93 -8.70 19.78
CA VAL A 336 2.08 -9.55 19.43
C VAL A 336 3.11 -8.71 18.70
N LEU A 337 4.39 -8.87 19.08
CA LEU A 337 5.53 -8.38 18.32
C LEU A 337 6.16 -9.54 17.55
N LEU A 338 6.24 -9.41 16.24
CA LEU A 338 6.99 -10.30 15.37
C LEU A 338 8.35 -9.68 15.07
N ASP A 339 9.43 -10.29 15.59
CA ASP A 339 10.79 -10.05 15.11
C ASP A 339 11.02 -10.88 13.83
N LEU A 340 11.11 -10.21 12.69
CA LEU A 340 11.27 -10.85 11.39
C LEU A 340 12.74 -10.81 10.96
N GLY A 341 13.40 -11.98 10.99
CA GLY A 341 14.80 -12.17 10.60
C GLY A 341 14.99 -12.03 9.09
N CYS A 342 16.21 -11.76 8.67
CA CYS A 342 16.59 -11.55 7.26
C CYS A 342 15.63 -10.62 6.51
N SER A 343 15.25 -9.51 7.13
CA SER A 343 14.31 -8.53 6.60
C SER A 343 14.68 -7.10 6.98
N SER A 344 14.37 -6.17 6.10
CA SER A 344 14.58 -4.74 6.29
C SER A 344 13.27 -3.94 6.23
N HIS A 345 13.37 -2.63 6.08
CA HIS A 345 12.21 -1.75 5.89
C HIS A 345 11.30 -2.15 4.72
N ALA A 346 11.87 -2.87 3.76
CA ALA A 346 11.19 -3.36 2.55
C ALA A 346 10.73 -4.83 2.66
N ALA A 347 10.49 -5.34 3.87
CA ALA A 347 10.23 -6.76 4.17
C ALA A 347 9.16 -7.42 3.28
N MET A 348 8.16 -6.65 2.81
CA MET A 348 7.11 -7.16 1.92
C MET A 348 7.60 -7.43 0.49
N TRP A 349 8.80 -6.96 0.13
CA TRP A 349 9.45 -7.19 -1.17
C TRP A 349 10.69 -8.07 -1.05
N GLU A 350 10.95 -8.64 0.13
CA GLU A 350 12.13 -9.43 0.43
C GLU A 350 11.82 -10.92 0.53
N THR A 351 12.83 -11.75 0.55
CA THR A 351 12.69 -13.22 0.48
C THR A 351 11.78 -13.80 1.58
N ASN A 352 11.75 -13.18 2.76
CA ASN A 352 10.90 -13.60 3.88
C ASN A 352 9.48 -13.02 3.86
N HIS A 353 9.04 -12.38 2.75
CA HIS A 353 7.71 -11.78 2.64
C HIS A 353 6.56 -12.74 2.98
N LEU A 354 6.65 -14.01 2.60
CA LEU A 354 5.60 -14.99 2.90
C LEU A 354 5.46 -15.30 4.41
N LEU A 355 6.52 -15.12 5.21
CA LEU A 355 6.43 -15.24 6.67
C LEU A 355 5.62 -14.06 7.25
N LEU A 356 5.85 -12.85 6.73
CA LEU A 356 5.08 -11.66 7.06
C LEU A 356 3.61 -11.82 6.67
N PHE A 357 3.33 -12.25 5.44
CA PHE A 357 1.97 -12.42 4.93
C PHE A 357 1.20 -13.47 5.71
N ARG A 358 1.84 -14.60 6.03
CA ARG A 358 1.26 -15.68 6.83
C ARG A 358 0.96 -15.24 8.27
N ALA A 359 1.89 -14.54 8.93
CA ALA A 359 1.68 -14.02 10.28
C ALA A 359 0.52 -13.02 10.31
N SER A 360 0.41 -12.16 9.29
CA SER A 360 -0.71 -11.22 9.13
C SER A 360 -2.05 -11.93 8.95
N LEU A 361 -2.08 -12.96 8.09
CA LEU A 361 -3.28 -13.77 7.87
C LEU A 361 -3.72 -14.47 9.15
N GLU A 362 -2.80 -15.10 9.87
CA GLU A 362 -3.10 -15.77 11.14
C GLU A 362 -3.67 -14.76 12.16
N TRP A 363 -3.00 -13.59 12.32
CA TRP A 363 -3.44 -12.54 13.21
C TRP A 363 -4.85 -12.02 12.85
N LEU A 364 -5.10 -11.71 11.60
CA LEU A 364 -6.40 -11.22 11.15
C LEU A 364 -7.51 -12.25 11.37
N THR A 365 -7.21 -13.53 11.17
CA THR A 365 -8.18 -14.63 11.29
C THR A 365 -8.46 -15.00 12.75
N THR A 366 -7.40 -15.21 13.55
CA THR A 366 -7.51 -15.82 14.89
C THR A 366 -7.15 -14.86 16.02
N GLY A 367 -6.53 -13.71 15.73
CA GLY A 367 -5.96 -12.83 16.75
C GLY A 367 -4.70 -13.40 17.41
N THR A 368 -4.03 -14.36 16.75
CA THR A 368 -2.80 -14.98 17.25
C THR A 368 -1.70 -14.97 16.19
N VAL A 369 -0.46 -15.14 16.62
CA VAL A 369 0.67 -15.53 15.76
C VAL A 369 1.37 -16.71 16.42
N GLN A 370 1.47 -17.85 15.73
CA GLN A 370 1.93 -19.13 16.30
C GLN A 370 1.17 -19.50 17.59
N GLY A 371 -0.14 -19.24 17.62
CA GLY A 371 -1.01 -19.49 18.78
C GLY A 371 -0.84 -18.49 19.92
N MET A 372 0.03 -17.48 19.84
CA MET A 372 0.23 -16.45 20.87
C MET A 372 -0.67 -15.24 20.60
N GLN A 373 -1.43 -14.81 21.62
CA GLN A 373 -2.22 -13.58 21.61
C GLN A 373 -1.48 -12.38 22.18
N GLN A 374 -0.40 -12.64 22.95
CA GLN A 374 0.42 -11.62 23.59
C GLN A 374 1.86 -12.11 23.68
N GLY A 375 2.82 -11.22 23.43
CA GLY A 375 4.24 -11.53 23.56
C GLY A 375 5.05 -11.30 22.31
N ILE A 376 6.20 -11.97 22.20
CA ILE A 376 7.17 -11.79 21.11
C ILE A 376 7.34 -13.12 20.38
N VAL A 377 7.23 -13.10 19.07
CA VAL A 377 7.47 -14.23 18.16
C VAL A 377 8.66 -13.89 17.27
N GLN A 378 9.47 -14.89 16.95
CA GLN A 378 10.64 -14.76 16.06
C GLN A 378 10.47 -15.68 14.86
N LEU A 379 10.58 -15.14 13.64
CA LEU A 379 10.50 -15.88 12.39
C LEU A 379 11.65 -15.49 11.45
N GLY A 380 12.08 -16.42 10.58
CA GLY A 380 13.01 -16.12 9.49
C GLY A 380 14.48 -16.00 9.89
N TYR A 381 14.92 -16.66 10.96
CA TYR A 381 16.31 -16.72 11.42
C TYR A 381 17.05 -17.92 10.88
#